data_55bdf68a1a7b65c5a8bfb246e40c1255
#
_entry.id   55bdf68a1a7b65c5a8bfb246e40c1255
#
_cell.length_a   1.000
_cell.length_b   1.000
_cell.length_c   1.000
_cell.angle_alpha   90.00
_cell.angle_beta   90.00
_cell.angle_gamma   90.00
#
_symmetry.space_group_name_H-M   'P 1'
#
loop_
_entity.id
_entity.type
_entity.pdbx_description
1 polymer ?
#
loop_
_entity_poly.entity_id
_entity_poly.type
_entity_poly.pdbx_seq_one_letter_code
_entity_poly.pdbx_strand_id
1 'polypeptide(L)'
;KSNTRDESPIDTNGWQHAAVAPAPPVTLPEWLKEEPYKVAHREYSTGFYYPDRKVTENTNRSGYFRSWLVVGEVLSWSPDEGGRVTLMSRNKIEPGQEIEFLLPGDAPLVYTVPENGLRDADGNWVQAINNPAHVFSMPCPHEVPVNAAIRSRTKHPTLKAA
;
A
#
# COMPACT_ATOMS: atom_id res chain seq x y z
N LYS A 1 1.29 34.82 29.94
CA LYS A 1 1.65 35.34 28.62
C LYS A 1 0.55 34.85 27.67
N SER A 2 -0.37 35.75 27.30
CA SER A 2 -1.43 35.44 26.34
C SER A 2 -0.80 35.26 24.98
N ASN A 3 -1.00 34.10 24.41
CA ASN A 3 -0.61 33.77 23.04
C ASN A 3 -1.73 34.34 22.14
N THR A 4 -1.70 35.63 21.86
CA THR A 4 -2.55 36.24 20.85
C THR A 4 -2.06 35.75 19.50
N ARG A 5 -2.80 34.81 18.87
CA ARG A 5 -2.63 34.48 17.46
C ARG A 5 -2.82 35.79 16.68
N ASP A 6 -1.84 36.12 15.86
CA ASP A 6 -1.98 37.17 14.87
C ASP A 6 -3.10 36.74 13.91
N GLU A 7 -4.28 37.35 14.05
CA GLU A 7 -5.44 37.13 13.21
C GLU A 7 -5.44 38.03 11.98
N SER A 8 -4.26 38.53 11.60
CA SER A 8 -4.15 39.25 10.35
C SER A 8 -4.68 38.40 9.20
N PRO A 9 -5.61 38.93 8.39
CA PRO A 9 -6.10 38.17 7.23
C PRO A 9 -4.92 37.78 6.37
N ILE A 10 -4.79 36.52 6.05
CA ILE A 10 -3.81 36.05 5.06
C ILE A 10 -4.09 36.83 3.79
N ASP A 11 -3.11 37.59 3.32
CA ASP A 11 -3.22 38.32 2.04
C ASP A 11 -3.28 37.29 0.91
N THR A 12 -4.49 36.96 0.50
CA THR A 12 -4.77 36.04 -0.61
C THR A 12 -4.77 36.75 -1.98
N ASN A 13 -4.55 38.07 -2.02
CA ASN A 13 -4.61 38.81 -3.26
C ASN A 13 -3.62 38.33 -4.32
N GLY A 14 -2.45 37.84 -3.90
CA GLY A 14 -1.49 37.20 -4.80
C GLY A 14 -1.97 35.86 -5.39
N TRP A 15 -2.92 35.21 -4.76
CA TRP A 15 -3.46 33.91 -5.22
C TRP A 15 -4.64 34.09 -6.17
N GLN A 16 -5.39 35.15 -6.03
CA GLN A 16 -6.56 35.43 -6.88
C GLN A 16 -6.19 35.84 -8.31
N HIS A 17 -4.95 36.25 -8.54
CA HIS A 17 -4.49 36.76 -9.83
C HIS A 17 -3.59 35.77 -10.60
N ALA A 18 -3.23 34.66 -9.99
CA ALA A 18 -2.57 33.58 -10.75
C ALA A 18 -3.63 32.94 -11.65
N ALA A 19 -3.61 33.30 -12.95
CA ALA A 19 -4.37 32.58 -13.96
C ALA A 19 -3.82 31.15 -14.05
N VAL A 20 -4.25 30.27 -13.15
CA VAL A 20 -3.93 28.86 -13.23
C VAL A 20 -4.77 28.28 -14.36
N ALA A 21 -4.12 27.91 -15.45
CA ALA A 21 -4.80 27.18 -16.50
C ALA A 21 -5.39 25.88 -15.91
N PRO A 22 -6.65 25.55 -16.19
CA PRO A 22 -7.22 24.29 -15.76
C PRO A 22 -6.32 23.15 -16.23
N ALA A 23 -5.97 22.25 -15.31
CA ALA A 23 -5.25 21.05 -15.70
C ALA A 23 -6.10 20.27 -16.73
N PRO A 24 -5.48 19.66 -17.74
CA PRO A 24 -6.22 18.82 -18.67
C PRO A 24 -6.92 17.70 -17.90
N PRO A 25 -8.11 17.27 -18.35
CA PRO A 25 -8.81 16.17 -17.70
C PRO A 25 -7.93 14.92 -17.72
N VAL A 26 -7.69 14.34 -16.53
CA VAL A 26 -6.90 13.12 -16.35
C VAL A 26 -7.85 11.96 -16.08
N THR A 27 -7.77 10.93 -16.91
CA THR A 27 -8.46 9.66 -16.64
C THR A 27 -7.52 8.75 -15.86
N LEU A 28 -7.86 8.48 -14.60
CA LEU A 28 -7.10 7.54 -13.78
C LEU A 28 -7.39 6.10 -14.21
N PRO A 29 -6.36 5.24 -14.36
CA PRO A 29 -6.56 3.81 -14.54
C PRO A 29 -7.40 3.22 -13.40
N GLU A 30 -8.17 2.17 -13.67
CA GLU A 30 -9.06 1.58 -12.65
C GLU A 30 -8.28 1.04 -11.46
N TRP A 31 -7.16 0.36 -11.71
CA TRP A 31 -6.30 -0.14 -10.64
C TRP A 31 -5.85 0.97 -9.67
N LEU A 32 -5.56 2.18 -10.17
CA LEU A 32 -5.12 3.30 -9.34
C LEU A 32 -6.25 3.88 -8.48
N LYS A 33 -7.49 3.82 -8.98
CA LYS A 33 -8.69 4.24 -8.20
C LYS A 33 -8.96 3.30 -7.02
N GLU A 34 -8.58 2.03 -7.15
CA GLU A 34 -8.77 1.03 -6.10
C GLU A 34 -7.68 1.06 -5.02
N GLU A 35 -6.47 1.56 -5.35
CA GLU A 35 -5.32 1.53 -4.46
C GLU A 35 -5.57 2.12 -3.06
N PRO A 36 -6.26 3.26 -2.89
CA PRO A 36 -6.56 3.80 -1.56
C PRO A 36 -7.34 2.83 -0.67
N TYR A 37 -8.11 1.92 -1.26
CA TYR A 37 -8.94 0.94 -0.53
C TYR A 37 -8.21 -0.38 -0.24
N LYS A 38 -7.02 -0.56 -0.81
CA LYS A 38 -6.16 -1.74 -0.59
C LYS A 38 -5.17 -1.57 0.57
N VAL A 39 -5.34 -0.52 1.37
CA VAL A 39 -4.60 -0.31 2.63
C VAL A 39 -5.57 -0.30 3.81
N ALA A 40 -5.06 -0.49 5.02
CA ALA A 40 -5.88 -0.30 6.22
C ALA A 40 -6.24 1.18 6.34
N HIS A 41 -7.51 1.52 6.28
CA HIS A 41 -7.98 2.91 6.26
C HIS A 41 -9.26 3.08 7.09
N ARG A 42 -9.51 4.32 7.48
CA ARG A 42 -10.82 4.76 7.98
C ARG A 42 -11.67 5.21 6.79
N GLU A 43 -12.90 5.59 7.05
CA GLU A 43 -13.75 6.20 6.04
C GLU A 43 -13.06 7.46 5.50
N TYR A 44 -12.91 7.52 4.16
CA TYR A 44 -12.30 8.68 3.51
C TYR A 44 -13.27 9.85 3.50
N SER A 45 -12.73 11.05 3.70
CA SER A 45 -13.44 12.31 3.55
C SER A 45 -12.58 13.29 2.75
N THR A 46 -13.20 14.32 2.22
CA THR A 46 -12.48 15.40 1.53
C THR A 46 -11.72 16.33 2.48
N GLY A 47 -11.88 16.14 3.80
CA GLY A 47 -11.23 16.98 4.81
C GLY A 47 -11.53 18.45 4.58
N PHE A 48 -10.49 19.27 4.59
CA PHE A 48 -10.57 20.72 4.43
C PHE A 48 -10.39 21.20 2.97
N TYR A 49 -10.43 20.30 1.99
CA TYR A 49 -10.27 20.68 0.58
C TYR A 49 -11.37 21.59 0.04
N TYR A 50 -12.55 21.52 0.64
CA TYR A 50 -13.71 22.35 0.25
C TYR A 50 -14.13 23.21 1.45
N PRO A 51 -13.69 24.47 1.53
CA PRO A 51 -13.93 25.32 2.70
C PRO A 51 -15.42 25.58 2.97
N ASP A 52 -16.25 25.50 1.92
CA ASP A 52 -17.69 25.74 2.03
C ASP A 52 -18.49 24.50 2.50
N ARG A 53 -17.80 23.36 2.69
CA ARG A 53 -18.44 22.13 3.17
C ARG A 53 -18.05 21.86 4.60
N LYS A 54 -19.05 21.55 5.42
CA LYS A 54 -18.78 21.07 6.77
C LYS A 54 -18.03 19.74 6.72
N VAL A 55 -16.84 19.72 7.31
CA VAL A 55 -16.10 18.47 7.51
C VAL A 55 -16.88 17.63 8.51
N THR A 56 -17.26 16.42 8.09
CA THR A 56 -17.90 15.44 8.96
C THR A 56 -16.90 14.33 9.24
N GLU A 57 -16.59 14.11 10.51
CA GLU A 57 -15.89 12.93 10.95
C GLU A 57 -16.88 11.83 11.30
N ASN A 58 -16.58 10.60 10.91
CA ASN A 58 -17.37 9.47 11.37
C ASN A 58 -16.88 9.05 12.75
N THR A 59 -17.50 9.60 13.78
CA THR A 59 -17.16 9.31 15.18
C THR A 59 -17.73 7.99 15.70
N ASN A 60 -18.65 7.38 14.94
CA ASN A 60 -19.36 6.17 15.38
C ASN A 60 -18.55 4.89 15.17
N ARG A 61 -17.40 4.97 14.51
CA ARG A 61 -16.54 3.82 14.23
C ARG A 61 -15.09 4.09 14.61
N SER A 62 -14.58 3.33 15.56
CA SER A 62 -13.18 3.38 15.99
C SER A 62 -12.25 2.46 15.18
N GLY A 63 -12.81 1.54 14.38
CA GLY A 63 -12.03 0.52 13.65
C GLY A 63 -11.64 0.94 12.23
N TYR A 64 -10.60 0.27 11.73
CA TYR A 64 -10.16 0.41 10.35
C TYR A 64 -10.85 -0.61 9.44
N PHE A 65 -11.12 -0.21 8.19
CA PHE A 65 -11.39 -1.16 7.11
C PHE A 65 -10.09 -1.81 6.69
N ARG A 66 -10.09 -3.11 6.53
CA ARG A 66 -8.90 -3.86 6.13
C ARG A 66 -9.30 -5.09 5.36
N SER A 67 -8.97 -5.12 4.09
CA SER A 67 -9.12 -6.28 3.21
C SER A 67 -7.79 -6.82 2.71
N TRP A 68 -6.71 -6.05 2.90
CA TRP A 68 -5.36 -6.36 2.52
C TRP A 68 -4.40 -6.25 3.70
N LEU A 69 -3.31 -7.01 3.63
CA LEU A 69 -2.21 -6.99 4.59
C LEU A 69 -0.89 -6.84 3.85
N VAL A 70 0.02 -6.03 4.37
CA VAL A 70 1.42 -6.08 3.97
C VAL A 70 2.01 -7.37 4.52
N VAL A 71 2.49 -8.23 3.63
CA VAL A 71 3.04 -9.54 4.00
C VAL A 71 4.56 -9.59 3.94
N GLY A 72 5.19 -8.65 3.26
CA GLY A 72 6.65 -8.57 3.19
C GLY A 72 7.16 -7.36 2.43
N GLU A 73 8.47 -7.32 2.28
CA GLU A 73 9.19 -6.34 1.47
C GLU A 73 10.34 -7.02 0.72
N VAL A 74 10.67 -6.52 -0.46
CA VAL A 74 11.77 -7.03 -1.30
C VAL A 74 13.10 -6.52 -0.76
N LEU A 75 14.02 -7.44 -0.46
CA LEU A 75 15.40 -7.13 -0.11
C LEU A 75 16.34 -7.17 -1.33
N SER A 76 16.13 -8.13 -2.21
CA SER A 76 16.89 -8.24 -3.45
C SER A 76 16.19 -9.15 -4.45
N TRP A 77 16.56 -9.03 -5.72
CA TRP A 77 16.20 -9.96 -6.78
C TRP A 77 17.46 -10.37 -7.54
N SER A 78 17.51 -11.62 -7.97
CA SER A 78 18.59 -12.17 -8.78
C SER A 78 18.01 -12.91 -9.97
N PRO A 79 18.63 -12.83 -11.17
CA PRO A 79 18.26 -13.64 -12.32
C PRO A 79 18.63 -15.13 -12.20
N ASP A 80 19.40 -15.49 -11.17
CA ASP A 80 19.88 -16.85 -10.96
C ASP A 80 18.72 -17.82 -10.77
N GLU A 81 18.92 -19.08 -11.15
CA GLU A 81 17.91 -20.15 -11.05
C GLU A 81 16.56 -19.81 -11.74
N GLY A 82 16.59 -18.98 -12.81
CA GLY A 82 15.36 -18.54 -13.51
C GLY A 82 14.62 -17.38 -12.85
N GLY A 83 15.29 -16.67 -11.96
CA GLY A 83 14.80 -15.54 -11.17
C GLY A 83 14.41 -15.95 -9.76
N ARG A 84 15.01 -15.27 -8.77
CA ARG A 84 14.74 -15.47 -7.35
C ARG A 84 14.67 -14.15 -6.60
N VAL A 85 13.63 -13.98 -5.83
CA VAL A 85 13.46 -12.83 -4.95
C VAL A 85 13.78 -13.21 -3.52
N THR A 86 14.53 -12.36 -2.82
CA THR A 86 14.77 -12.43 -1.37
C THR A 86 13.92 -11.37 -0.68
N LEU A 87 13.24 -11.76 0.37
CA LEU A 87 12.19 -11.02 1.01
C LEU A 87 12.37 -11.00 2.53
N MET A 88 11.86 -9.95 3.17
CA MET A 88 11.63 -9.93 4.62
C MET A 88 10.13 -10.04 4.89
N SER A 89 9.74 -11.02 5.67
CA SER A 89 8.33 -11.21 6.04
C SER A 89 7.82 -10.17 7.03
N ARG A 90 6.57 -9.75 6.86
CA ARG A 90 5.82 -8.91 7.82
C ARG A 90 4.61 -9.66 8.39
N ASN A 91 4.08 -10.57 7.61
CA ASN A 91 2.99 -11.46 7.99
C ASN A 91 3.24 -12.85 7.36
N LYS A 92 2.34 -13.79 7.66
CA LYS A 92 2.41 -15.15 7.13
C LYS A 92 2.41 -15.16 5.60
N ILE A 93 3.30 -15.98 5.02
CA ILE A 93 3.35 -16.30 3.60
C ILE A 93 3.34 -17.81 3.45
N GLU A 94 2.46 -18.31 2.60
CA GLU A 94 2.28 -19.75 2.36
C GLU A 94 2.14 -20.04 0.85
N PRO A 95 2.50 -21.24 0.40
CA PRO A 95 2.30 -21.67 -0.97
C PRO A 95 0.85 -21.52 -1.44
N GLY A 96 0.65 -21.23 -2.73
CA GLY A 96 -0.66 -20.99 -3.32
C GLY A 96 -1.28 -19.63 -2.99
N GLN A 97 -0.65 -18.85 -2.10
CA GLN A 97 -1.14 -17.53 -1.75
C GLN A 97 -0.92 -16.54 -2.92
N GLU A 98 -1.97 -15.81 -3.28
CA GLU A 98 -1.85 -14.68 -4.21
C GLU A 98 -1.29 -13.46 -3.47
N ILE A 99 -0.24 -12.89 -4.01
CA ILE A 99 0.44 -11.70 -3.51
C ILE A 99 0.53 -10.65 -4.63
N GLU A 100 0.66 -9.40 -4.25
CA GLU A 100 0.93 -8.29 -5.16
C GLU A 100 2.23 -7.59 -4.76
N PHE A 101 3.18 -7.50 -5.69
CA PHE A 101 4.33 -6.60 -5.56
C PHE A 101 3.91 -5.19 -5.97
N LEU A 102 4.10 -4.22 -5.10
CA LEU A 102 3.76 -2.83 -5.38
C LEU A 102 4.92 -2.16 -6.14
N LEU A 103 4.68 -1.88 -7.40
CA LEU A 103 5.68 -1.29 -8.29
C LEU A 103 5.52 0.23 -8.34
N PRO A 104 6.62 1.00 -8.21
CA PRO A 104 6.55 2.46 -8.32
C PRO A 104 6.09 2.91 -9.72
N GLY A 105 4.96 3.60 -9.80
CA GLY A 105 4.44 4.17 -11.05
C GLY A 105 3.71 3.20 -11.97
N ASP A 106 3.65 1.91 -11.62
CA ASP A 106 3.00 0.86 -12.41
C ASP A 106 1.89 0.14 -11.64
N ALA A 107 1.07 -0.60 -12.37
CA ALA A 107 0.12 -1.50 -11.77
C ALA A 107 0.85 -2.58 -10.94
N PRO A 108 0.26 -3.00 -9.80
CA PRO A 108 0.84 -4.06 -9.01
C PRO A 108 1.05 -5.35 -9.81
N LEU A 109 2.20 -5.99 -9.61
CA LEU A 109 2.48 -7.30 -10.19
C LEU A 109 1.83 -8.38 -9.32
N VAL A 110 0.81 -9.02 -9.86
CA VAL A 110 0.15 -10.16 -9.21
C VAL A 110 0.99 -11.42 -9.39
N TYR A 111 1.25 -12.14 -8.32
CA TYR A 111 2.06 -13.35 -8.33
C TYR A 111 1.52 -14.38 -7.34
N THR A 112 1.50 -15.65 -7.71
CA THR A 112 1.14 -16.74 -6.82
C THR A 112 2.39 -17.35 -6.24
N VAL A 113 2.46 -17.44 -4.91
CA VAL A 113 3.58 -18.08 -4.21
C VAL A 113 3.66 -19.56 -4.65
N PRO A 114 4.81 -20.00 -5.19
CA PRO A 114 4.95 -21.36 -5.69
C PRO A 114 4.71 -22.41 -4.60
N GLU A 115 4.11 -23.54 -4.95
CA GLU A 115 3.87 -24.67 -4.06
C GLU A 115 5.17 -25.22 -3.45
N ASN A 116 6.24 -25.21 -4.24
CA ASN A 116 7.57 -25.61 -3.80
C ASN A 116 8.56 -24.51 -4.17
N GLY A 117 9.28 -23.96 -3.23
CA GLY A 117 10.26 -22.93 -3.60
C GLY A 117 10.60 -21.94 -2.49
N LEU A 118 9.88 -21.98 -1.39
CA LEU A 118 10.24 -21.18 -0.22
C LEU A 118 11.50 -21.72 0.42
N ARG A 119 12.51 -20.87 0.60
CA ARG A 119 13.74 -21.20 1.34
C ARG A 119 13.96 -20.17 2.44
N ASP A 120 14.35 -20.64 3.61
CA ASP A 120 14.77 -19.76 4.71
C ASP A 120 16.11 -19.06 4.39
N ALA A 121 16.61 -18.27 5.35
CA ALA A 121 17.86 -17.54 5.20
C ALA A 121 19.09 -18.45 5.02
N ASP A 122 19.01 -19.68 5.51
CA ASP A 122 20.07 -20.70 5.41
C ASP A 122 19.96 -21.51 4.11
N GLY A 123 18.95 -21.25 3.28
CA GLY A 123 18.70 -21.94 2.01
C GLY A 123 17.90 -23.24 2.14
N ASN A 124 17.43 -23.59 3.34
CA ASN A 124 16.62 -24.79 3.57
C ASN A 124 15.19 -24.59 3.08
N TRP A 125 14.60 -25.65 2.56
CA TRP A 125 13.19 -25.66 2.16
C TRP A 125 12.28 -25.54 3.37
N VAL A 126 11.29 -24.66 3.26
CA VAL A 126 10.27 -24.45 4.29
C VAL A 126 8.88 -24.51 3.67
N GLN A 127 7.92 -25.01 4.43
CA GLN A 127 6.53 -25.11 3.98
C GLN A 127 5.78 -23.77 4.03
N ALA A 128 6.15 -22.90 4.94
CA ALA A 128 5.55 -21.58 5.10
C ALA A 128 6.45 -20.67 5.93
N ILE A 129 6.30 -19.37 5.75
CA ILE A 129 6.93 -18.36 6.61
C ILE A 129 5.86 -17.86 7.57
N ASN A 130 5.98 -18.18 8.84
CA ASN A 130 4.94 -17.93 9.84
C ASN A 130 5.19 -16.69 10.71
N ASN A 131 6.45 -16.27 10.82
CA ASN A 131 6.86 -15.22 11.74
C ASN A 131 7.24 -13.94 10.97
N PRO A 132 7.00 -12.74 11.53
CA PRO A 132 7.52 -11.49 10.97
C PRO A 132 9.04 -11.39 11.12
N ALA A 133 9.65 -10.51 10.33
CA ALA A 133 11.08 -10.21 10.31
C ALA A 133 11.98 -11.42 9.96
N HIS A 134 11.45 -12.42 9.27
CA HIS A 134 12.25 -13.52 8.73
C HIS A 134 12.66 -13.22 7.29
N VAL A 135 13.94 -13.42 7.01
CA VAL A 135 14.47 -13.39 5.64
C VAL A 135 14.21 -14.76 5.00
N PHE A 136 13.68 -14.74 3.81
CA PHE A 136 13.41 -15.93 3.02
C PHE A 136 13.51 -15.62 1.53
N SER A 137 13.53 -16.63 0.71
CA SER A 137 13.53 -16.45 -0.75
C SER A 137 12.55 -17.39 -1.43
N MET A 138 12.11 -16.98 -2.61
CA MET A 138 11.26 -17.81 -3.48
C MET A 138 11.57 -17.56 -4.95
N PRO A 139 11.29 -18.54 -5.84
CA PRO A 139 11.33 -18.28 -7.27
C PRO A 139 10.45 -17.09 -7.64
N CYS A 140 10.95 -16.24 -8.52
CA CYS A 140 10.20 -15.12 -9.11
C CYS A 140 10.87 -14.75 -10.43
N PRO A 141 10.28 -15.14 -11.58
CA PRO A 141 10.88 -14.89 -12.90
C PRO A 141 10.82 -13.40 -13.31
N HIS A 142 10.09 -12.60 -12.55
CA HIS A 142 9.94 -11.17 -12.80
C HIS A 142 10.93 -10.38 -11.94
N GLU A 143 11.67 -9.50 -12.58
CA GLU A 143 12.49 -8.53 -11.85
C GLU A 143 11.59 -7.62 -11.02
N VAL A 144 11.88 -7.51 -9.73
CA VAL A 144 11.16 -6.67 -8.79
C VAL A 144 12.12 -5.74 -8.06
N PRO A 145 11.78 -4.45 -7.90
CA PRO A 145 12.69 -3.50 -7.29
C PRO A 145 12.86 -3.75 -5.79
N VAL A 146 14.06 -3.45 -5.30
CA VAL A 146 14.36 -3.43 -3.86
C VAL A 146 13.42 -2.46 -3.15
N ASN A 147 13.01 -2.79 -1.93
CA ASN A 147 12.04 -2.06 -1.11
C ASN A 147 10.61 -2.06 -1.65
N ALA A 148 10.30 -2.79 -2.71
CA ALA A 148 8.91 -2.99 -3.09
C ALA A 148 8.15 -3.68 -1.95
N ALA A 149 7.06 -3.08 -1.53
CA ALA A 149 6.18 -3.72 -0.55
C ALA A 149 5.37 -4.83 -1.23
N ILE A 150 5.06 -5.86 -0.44
CA ILE A 150 4.26 -7.00 -0.88
C ILE A 150 3.02 -7.06 -0.03
N ARG A 151 1.88 -7.19 -0.66
CA ARG A 151 0.60 -7.34 0.03
C ARG A 151 -0.16 -8.57 -0.45
N SER A 152 -1.09 -9.02 0.37
CA SER A 152 -2.03 -10.09 0.04
C SER A 152 -3.39 -9.82 0.67
N ARG A 153 -4.43 -10.44 0.14
CA ARG A 153 -5.76 -10.38 0.75
C ARG A 153 -5.75 -11.05 2.12
N THR A 154 -6.39 -10.41 3.10
CA THR A 154 -6.55 -11.04 4.42
C THR A 154 -7.66 -12.08 4.40
N LYS A 155 -7.45 -13.18 5.12
CA LYS A 155 -8.49 -14.20 5.37
C LYS A 155 -9.63 -13.69 6.27
N HIS A 156 -9.39 -12.61 7.01
CA HIS A 156 -10.33 -12.00 7.96
C HIS A 156 -10.52 -10.50 7.67
N PRO A 157 -11.24 -10.16 6.59
CA PRO A 157 -11.43 -8.77 6.23
C PRO A 157 -12.35 -8.05 7.22
N THR A 158 -12.05 -6.79 7.50
CA THR A 158 -12.96 -5.87 8.17
C THR A 158 -13.53 -4.94 7.10
N LEU A 159 -14.75 -5.20 6.69
CA LEU A 159 -15.42 -4.45 5.62
C LEU A 159 -16.40 -3.43 6.20
N LYS A 160 -16.75 -2.43 5.39
CA LYS A 160 -17.85 -1.52 5.72
C LYS A 160 -19.13 -2.35 5.87
N ALA A 161 -19.86 -2.13 6.94
CA ALA A 161 -21.20 -2.68 7.04
C ALA A 161 -22.05 -2.12 5.89
N ALA A 162 -22.73 -3.02 5.18
CA ALA A 162 -23.62 -2.65 4.10
C ALA A 162 -24.80 -1.81 4.62
#